data_709931e6fb5e7e630c84d07bbb417ae6
#
_entry.id   709931e6fb5e7e630c84d07bbb417ae6
#
_cell.length_a   1.000
_cell.length_b   1.000
_cell.length_c   1.000
_cell.angle_alpha   90.00
_cell.angle_beta   90.00
_cell.angle_gamma   90.00
#
_symmetry.space_group_name_H-M   'P 1'
#
loop_
_entity.id
_entity.type
_entity.pdbx_description
1 polymer ?
#
loop_
_entity_poly.entity_id
_entity_poly.type
_entity_poly.pdbx_seq_one_letter_code
_entity_poly.pdbx_strand_id
1 'polypeptide(L)'
;MAKTIMIQGTMSNAGKSLLAAGLCRIFHQDGYRVAPFKSQNMALNSFITSEGLEMGRAQVMQAEAAGIEPSVLMNPILLKPTNDIGSQVIVNGEVLGTMSARDYFKYKKKLVPDIMKAFHKLAEENDIIVIEGAGSPAEINLKSEDIVNMGMAKMAKAPVLLAGDIDRGGVFAQLYGTVELLEEDERKMIKGLIINKFRGDKSILDPGVAMLEEKCKIPVVGVAPYMNIQVEDEDSLTERFDRHQEVGVIDMAVIRVPRISNFTDFNPFESIPGVSLRYVQHPSDLKQPDVIFLPGTKNTMDDLKWLRESGMEALILKAAASGTLIFGICGGYQMLGENLSDPHGVEAGGTMRGIGLLPVDTVFAEHKTRTQVCGKFLELDEEFAPLKNIEFTGYEIHMGESTWKNGAVASTSTCDTVTGTEKTEGTFYHNVCGTYVHGIFDKEEVALGLVRAVGIRKGIDVSEMEGVDFAAFKETQYDILASELRKHLDMKKIYEILEQGVEDILEESEAEK
;
A
#
# COMPACT_ATOMS: atom_id res chain seq x y z
N MET A 1 -9.50 29.08 -4.03
CA MET A 1 -8.40 28.10 -3.92
C MET A 1 -8.77 27.13 -2.81
N ALA A 2 -8.51 25.85 -2.96
CA ALA A 2 -8.80 24.87 -1.92
C ALA A 2 -8.09 25.24 -0.61
N LYS A 3 -8.71 24.93 0.53
CA LYS A 3 -8.05 24.98 1.83
C LYS A 3 -7.14 23.77 1.96
N THR A 4 -6.04 23.92 2.69
CA THR A 4 -5.03 22.88 2.85
C THR A 4 -4.80 22.55 4.31
N ILE A 5 -4.53 21.30 4.61
CA ILE A 5 -4.05 20.85 5.91
C ILE A 5 -3.06 19.70 5.70
N MET A 6 -1.98 19.68 6.46
CA MET A 6 -0.93 18.67 6.28
C MET A 6 -0.70 17.86 7.55
N ILE A 7 -0.67 16.54 7.39
CA ILE A 7 -0.30 15.61 8.46
C ILE A 7 1.16 15.23 8.29
N GLN A 8 1.99 15.57 9.27
CA GLN A 8 3.38 15.12 9.37
C GLN A 8 3.56 14.22 10.59
N GLY A 9 4.59 13.41 10.62
CA GLY A 9 4.87 12.50 11.72
C GLY A 9 6.28 12.69 12.27
N THR A 10 6.48 12.40 13.54
CA THR A 10 7.81 12.40 14.16
C THR A 10 8.70 11.28 13.64
N MET A 11 8.12 10.30 12.96
CA MET A 11 8.82 9.13 12.41
C MET A 11 7.95 8.42 11.35
N SER A 12 8.55 7.46 10.63
CA SER A 12 7.78 6.48 9.86
C SER A 12 6.85 5.68 10.78
N ASN A 13 5.72 5.22 10.25
CA ASN A 13 4.70 4.46 11.00
C ASN A 13 4.05 5.22 12.19
N ALA A 14 4.20 6.54 12.29
CA ALA A 14 3.48 7.35 13.28
C ALA A 14 1.94 7.38 13.04
N GLY A 15 1.46 6.78 11.95
CA GLY A 15 0.06 6.69 11.58
C GLY A 15 -0.45 7.85 10.73
N LYS A 16 0.46 8.55 10.03
CA LYS A 16 0.12 9.66 9.13
C LYS A 16 -0.94 9.30 8.11
N SER A 17 -0.76 8.18 7.40
CA SER A 17 -1.64 7.74 6.33
C SER A 17 -3.06 7.46 6.81
N LEU A 18 -3.19 6.83 7.99
CA LEU A 18 -4.50 6.56 8.60
C LEU A 18 -5.17 7.84 9.10
N LEU A 19 -4.40 8.77 9.71
CA LEU A 19 -4.92 10.08 10.11
C LEU A 19 -5.37 10.90 8.92
N ALA A 20 -4.61 10.89 7.81
CA ALA A 20 -4.97 11.58 6.58
C ALA A 20 -6.24 10.98 5.96
N ALA A 21 -6.34 9.65 5.87
CA ALA A 21 -7.55 8.96 5.39
C ALA A 21 -8.78 9.31 6.24
N GLY A 22 -8.63 9.29 7.56
CA GLY A 22 -9.71 9.62 8.47
C GLY A 22 -10.16 11.08 8.35
N LEU A 23 -9.24 12.03 8.17
CA LEU A 23 -9.60 13.43 7.90
C LEU A 23 -10.27 13.58 6.52
N CYS A 24 -9.79 12.87 5.49
CA CYS A 24 -10.47 12.83 4.19
C CYS A 24 -11.92 12.35 4.35
N ARG A 25 -12.15 11.25 5.08
CA ARG A 25 -13.49 10.72 5.33
C ARG A 25 -14.35 11.69 6.13
N ILE A 26 -13.81 12.30 7.18
CA ILE A 26 -14.53 13.29 7.99
C ILE A 26 -14.98 14.47 7.14
N PHE A 27 -14.08 15.10 6.39
CA PHE A 27 -14.41 16.25 5.57
C PHE A 27 -15.40 15.89 4.45
N HIS A 28 -15.26 14.70 3.85
CA HIS A 28 -16.23 14.17 2.89
C HIS A 28 -17.64 14.02 3.50
N GLN A 29 -17.74 13.39 4.69
CA GLN A 29 -19.01 13.24 5.41
C GLN A 29 -19.64 14.59 5.79
N ASP A 30 -18.83 15.62 6.00
CA ASP A 30 -19.28 16.98 6.29
C ASP A 30 -19.66 17.79 5.04
N GLY A 31 -19.61 17.13 3.86
CA GLY A 31 -20.11 17.66 2.59
C GLY A 31 -19.10 18.44 1.76
N TYR A 32 -17.80 18.40 2.09
CA TYR A 32 -16.75 19.00 1.29
C TYR A 32 -16.28 18.06 0.17
N ARG A 33 -15.86 18.65 -0.96
CA ARG A 33 -15.08 17.94 -1.96
C ARG A 33 -13.63 17.88 -1.46
N VAL A 34 -13.12 16.67 -1.24
CA VAL A 34 -11.81 16.46 -0.60
C VAL A 34 -10.94 15.60 -1.49
N ALA A 35 -9.67 15.95 -1.61
CA ALA A 35 -8.68 15.08 -2.22
C ALA A 35 -7.47 14.91 -1.29
N PRO A 36 -6.90 13.70 -1.20
CA PRO A 36 -5.61 13.46 -0.58
C PRO A 36 -4.49 13.93 -1.49
N PHE A 37 -3.32 14.24 -0.90
CA PHE A 37 -2.11 14.56 -1.64
C PHE A 37 -0.87 14.10 -0.90
N LYS A 38 0.05 13.45 -1.60
CA LYS A 38 1.39 13.14 -1.11
C LYS A 38 2.38 13.39 -2.23
N SER A 39 3.19 14.43 -2.10
CA SER A 39 4.10 14.88 -3.16
C SER A 39 5.03 13.78 -3.67
N GLN A 40 5.55 12.95 -2.74
CA GLN A 40 6.39 11.80 -3.04
C GLN A 40 6.06 10.66 -2.08
N ASN A 41 5.85 9.47 -2.62
CA ASN A 41 5.78 8.25 -1.84
C ASN A 41 6.94 7.31 -2.16
N MET A 42 7.37 6.50 -1.19
CA MET A 42 8.32 5.42 -1.37
C MET A 42 7.66 4.13 -0.89
N ALA A 43 7.17 3.32 -1.81
CA ALA A 43 6.46 2.10 -1.50
C ALA A 43 6.61 1.06 -2.62
N LEU A 44 6.55 -0.23 -2.26
CA LEU A 44 6.46 -1.33 -3.21
C LEU A 44 5.01 -1.62 -3.61
N ASN A 45 4.05 -1.28 -2.75
CA ASN A 45 2.64 -1.39 -3.06
C ASN A 45 2.21 -0.26 -3.99
N SER A 46 1.71 -0.61 -5.14
CA SER A 46 1.19 0.34 -6.12
C SER A 46 -0.14 -0.13 -6.70
N PHE A 47 -0.80 0.77 -7.37
CA PHE A 47 -2.08 0.59 -8.00
C PHE A 47 -2.04 1.21 -9.40
N ILE A 48 -2.86 0.71 -10.31
CA ILE A 48 -3.02 1.28 -11.65
C ILE A 48 -4.36 1.98 -11.69
N THR A 49 -4.36 3.27 -12.03
CA THR A 49 -5.59 4.06 -12.18
C THR A 49 -6.40 3.62 -13.41
N SER A 50 -7.63 4.10 -13.52
CA SER A 50 -8.48 3.87 -14.70
C SER A 50 -7.86 4.37 -16.01
N GLU A 51 -6.89 5.28 -15.93
CA GLU A 51 -6.13 5.82 -17.08
C GLU A 51 -4.90 4.96 -17.45
N GLY A 52 -4.64 3.85 -16.73
CA GLY A 52 -3.46 3.00 -16.95
C GLY A 52 -2.17 3.57 -16.34
N LEU A 53 -2.27 4.48 -15.38
CA LEU A 53 -1.14 5.15 -14.74
C LEU A 53 -0.87 4.59 -13.33
N GLU A 54 0.39 4.59 -12.90
CA GLU A 54 0.82 3.98 -11.64
C GLU A 54 0.90 5.00 -10.49
N MET A 55 0.32 4.65 -9.33
CA MET A 55 0.40 5.46 -8.10
C MET A 55 0.58 4.59 -6.85
N GLY A 56 0.95 5.22 -5.73
CA GLY A 56 1.10 4.54 -4.43
C GLY A 56 -0.23 4.12 -3.82
N ARG A 57 -0.28 2.92 -3.24
CA ARG A 57 -1.50 2.34 -2.67
C ARG A 57 -2.07 3.15 -1.50
N ALA A 58 -1.25 3.80 -0.69
CA ALA A 58 -1.72 4.63 0.42
C ALA A 58 -2.64 5.77 -0.03
N GLN A 59 -2.35 6.42 -1.16
CA GLN A 59 -3.18 7.50 -1.69
C GLN A 59 -4.44 6.95 -2.36
N VAL A 60 -4.45 5.70 -2.82
CA VAL A 60 -5.68 5.00 -3.26
C VAL A 60 -6.63 4.84 -2.07
N MET A 61 -6.17 4.30 -0.95
CA MET A 61 -6.93 4.18 0.29
C MET A 61 -7.49 5.53 0.76
N GLN A 62 -6.70 6.59 0.67
CA GLN A 62 -7.13 7.94 1.05
C GLN A 62 -8.16 8.53 0.08
N ALA A 63 -8.04 8.24 -1.22
CA ALA A 63 -9.03 8.62 -2.23
C ALA A 63 -10.36 7.89 -2.01
N GLU A 64 -10.32 6.59 -1.75
CA GLU A 64 -11.49 5.79 -1.39
C GLU A 64 -12.16 6.37 -0.13
N ALA A 65 -11.39 6.70 0.92
CA ALA A 65 -11.91 7.35 2.13
C ALA A 65 -12.58 8.71 1.84
N ALA A 66 -12.05 9.46 0.86
CA ALA A 66 -12.63 10.71 0.38
C ALA A 66 -13.85 10.52 -0.56
N GLY A 67 -14.18 9.29 -0.94
CA GLY A 67 -15.27 8.98 -1.87
C GLY A 67 -15.01 9.41 -3.31
N ILE A 68 -13.76 9.43 -3.74
CA ILE A 68 -13.35 9.84 -5.10
C ILE A 68 -12.45 8.80 -5.77
N GLU A 69 -12.46 8.77 -7.10
CA GLU A 69 -11.59 7.92 -7.89
C GLU A 69 -10.10 8.27 -7.68
N PRO A 70 -9.22 7.27 -7.52
CA PRO A 70 -7.78 7.48 -7.43
C PRO A 70 -7.21 8.10 -8.70
N SER A 71 -6.37 9.12 -8.54
CA SER A 71 -5.66 9.79 -9.63
C SER A 71 -4.19 9.97 -9.30
N VAL A 72 -3.32 9.85 -10.28
CA VAL A 72 -1.86 10.08 -10.12
C VAL A 72 -1.53 11.49 -9.66
N LEU A 73 -2.46 12.44 -9.82
CA LEU A 73 -2.31 13.79 -9.27
C LEU A 73 -2.19 13.79 -7.75
N MET A 74 -2.75 12.78 -7.07
CA MET A 74 -2.70 12.63 -5.61
C MET A 74 -1.33 12.13 -5.12
N ASN A 75 -0.54 11.50 -6.01
CA ASN A 75 0.81 11.03 -5.74
C ASN A 75 1.70 11.18 -6.99
N PRO A 76 2.11 12.41 -7.32
CA PRO A 76 2.85 12.69 -8.56
C PRO A 76 4.22 12.00 -8.63
N ILE A 77 4.87 11.73 -7.49
CA ILE A 77 6.17 11.05 -7.47
C ILE A 77 6.05 9.76 -6.64
N LEU A 78 6.35 8.63 -7.29
CA LEU A 78 6.46 7.33 -6.62
C LEU A 78 7.85 6.76 -6.81
N LEU A 79 8.50 6.37 -5.72
CA LEU A 79 9.78 5.68 -5.70
C LEU A 79 9.55 4.21 -5.35
N LYS A 80 10.01 3.31 -6.22
CA LYS A 80 9.99 1.85 -5.95
C LYS A 80 11.41 1.35 -5.75
N PRO A 81 11.83 1.04 -4.52
CA PRO A 81 13.15 0.47 -4.27
C PRO A 81 13.39 -0.79 -5.12
N THR A 82 14.49 -0.81 -5.88
CA THR A 82 14.88 -1.95 -6.73
C THR A 82 15.96 -2.80 -6.06
N ASN A 83 16.84 -2.13 -5.31
CA ASN A 83 17.92 -2.73 -4.53
C ASN A 83 18.30 -1.78 -3.38
N ASP A 84 19.33 -2.10 -2.61
CA ASP A 84 19.74 -1.32 -1.42
C ASP A 84 20.20 0.12 -1.74
N ILE A 85 20.52 0.44 -2.97
CA ILE A 85 21.12 1.73 -3.38
C ILE A 85 20.34 2.49 -4.44
N GLY A 86 19.29 1.92 -5.02
CA GLY A 86 18.55 2.53 -6.12
C GLY A 86 17.04 2.31 -6.07
N SER A 87 16.32 3.23 -6.73
CA SER A 87 14.88 3.16 -6.88
C SER A 87 14.46 3.47 -8.32
N GLN A 88 13.43 2.79 -8.79
CA GLN A 88 12.70 3.22 -9.98
C GLN A 88 11.90 4.46 -9.63
N VAL A 89 12.09 5.53 -10.39
CA VAL A 89 11.40 6.83 -10.22
C VAL A 89 10.23 6.88 -11.19
N ILE A 90 9.05 7.09 -10.66
CA ILE A 90 7.81 7.22 -11.43
C ILE A 90 7.29 8.65 -11.21
N VAL A 91 6.99 9.35 -12.30
CA VAL A 91 6.51 10.75 -12.30
C VAL A 91 5.17 10.80 -13.02
N ASN A 92 4.13 11.28 -12.34
CA ASN A 92 2.76 11.33 -12.85
C ASN A 92 2.29 9.99 -13.46
N GLY A 93 2.67 8.89 -12.80
CA GLY A 93 2.32 7.53 -13.21
C GLY A 93 3.20 6.90 -14.29
N GLU A 94 4.18 7.63 -14.84
CA GLU A 94 5.08 7.16 -15.89
C GLU A 94 6.50 6.92 -15.36
N VAL A 95 7.15 5.86 -15.82
CA VAL A 95 8.53 5.52 -15.43
C VAL A 95 9.49 6.54 -16.04
N LEU A 96 10.17 7.31 -15.19
CA LEU A 96 11.24 8.22 -15.61
C LEU A 96 12.58 7.48 -15.80
N GLY A 97 12.84 6.48 -14.96
CA GLY A 97 14.08 5.69 -14.98
C GLY A 97 14.44 5.17 -13.59
N THR A 98 15.61 4.53 -13.49
CA THR A 98 16.16 4.06 -12.21
C THR A 98 17.31 4.97 -11.79
N MET A 99 17.32 5.42 -10.55
CA MET A 99 18.33 6.33 -10.00
C MET A 99 18.88 5.80 -8.70
N SER A 100 20.17 6.04 -8.44
CA SER A 100 20.73 5.86 -7.11
C SER A 100 20.12 6.89 -6.14
N ALA A 101 20.12 6.59 -4.83
CA ALA A 101 19.64 7.54 -3.81
C ALA A 101 20.36 8.89 -3.90
N ARG A 102 21.70 8.88 -4.20
CA ARG A 102 22.52 10.09 -4.35
C ARG A 102 22.09 10.93 -5.56
N ASP A 103 21.82 10.28 -6.70
CA ASP A 103 21.45 10.99 -7.92
C ASP A 103 20.02 11.52 -7.82
N TYR A 104 19.12 10.74 -7.25
CA TYR A 104 17.76 11.18 -6.97
C TYR A 104 17.75 12.39 -6.02
N PHE A 105 18.55 12.39 -4.95
CA PHE A 105 18.65 13.51 -4.03
C PHE A 105 18.98 14.83 -4.72
N LYS A 106 19.88 14.80 -5.72
CA LYS A 106 20.23 15.97 -6.54
C LYS A 106 19.17 16.33 -7.58
N TYR A 107 18.37 15.34 -7.99
CA TYR A 107 17.40 15.49 -9.08
C TYR A 107 16.05 15.98 -8.60
N LYS A 108 15.62 15.59 -7.40
CA LYS A 108 14.24 15.73 -6.91
C LYS A 108 13.68 17.15 -6.93
N LYS A 109 14.51 18.18 -6.76
CA LYS A 109 14.06 19.57 -6.91
C LYS A 109 13.56 19.91 -8.32
N LYS A 110 14.07 19.24 -9.34
CA LYS A 110 13.60 19.42 -10.71
C LYS A 110 12.17 18.93 -10.92
N LEU A 111 11.66 18.11 -10.00
CA LEU A 111 10.29 17.57 -10.00
C LEU A 111 9.27 18.50 -9.33
N VAL A 112 9.72 19.59 -8.68
CA VAL A 112 8.82 20.56 -8.03
C VAL A 112 7.76 21.12 -8.98
N PRO A 113 8.08 21.49 -10.25
CA PRO A 113 7.05 21.94 -11.18
C PRO A 113 5.95 20.91 -11.45
N ASP A 114 6.32 19.61 -11.57
CA ASP A 114 5.37 18.51 -11.77
C ASP A 114 4.49 18.31 -10.54
N ILE A 115 5.11 18.34 -9.34
CA ILE A 115 4.41 18.25 -8.05
C ILE A 115 3.39 19.36 -7.92
N MET A 116 3.80 20.62 -8.16
CA MET A 116 2.93 21.77 -8.00
C MET A 116 1.84 21.84 -9.06
N LYS A 117 2.11 21.39 -10.28
CA LYS A 117 1.10 21.28 -11.34
C LYS A 117 -0.01 20.30 -10.94
N ALA A 118 0.37 19.11 -10.40
CA ALA A 118 -0.57 18.13 -9.90
C ALA A 118 -1.40 18.69 -8.72
N PHE A 119 -0.71 19.31 -7.75
CA PHE A 119 -1.35 19.93 -6.59
C PHE A 119 -2.36 21.03 -6.98
N HIS A 120 -1.99 21.95 -7.86
CA HIS A 120 -2.89 23.04 -8.29
C HIS A 120 -4.12 22.49 -9.02
N LYS A 121 -3.95 21.47 -9.86
CA LYS A 121 -5.08 20.84 -10.56
C LYS A 121 -6.07 20.22 -9.56
N LEU A 122 -5.59 19.51 -8.54
CA LEU A 122 -6.46 19.00 -7.47
C LEU A 122 -7.12 20.14 -6.68
N ALA A 123 -6.38 21.22 -6.40
CA ALA A 123 -6.90 22.36 -5.65
C ALA A 123 -7.94 23.19 -6.41
N GLU A 124 -7.99 23.12 -7.74
CA GLU A 124 -9.04 23.73 -8.57
C GLU A 124 -10.37 22.95 -8.49
N GLU A 125 -10.29 21.63 -8.29
CA GLU A 125 -11.45 20.74 -8.34
C GLU A 125 -12.05 20.44 -6.96
N ASN A 126 -11.31 20.72 -5.88
CA ASN A 126 -11.68 20.34 -4.51
C ASN A 126 -11.76 21.56 -3.58
N ASP A 127 -12.48 21.39 -2.48
CA ASP A 127 -12.62 22.43 -1.44
C ASP A 127 -11.50 22.31 -0.39
N ILE A 128 -11.04 21.07 -0.13
CA ILE A 128 -9.98 20.75 0.84
C ILE A 128 -8.98 19.78 0.23
N ILE A 129 -7.69 20.05 0.43
CA ILE A 129 -6.61 19.11 0.15
C ILE A 129 -5.98 18.67 1.47
N VAL A 130 -6.03 17.36 1.77
CA VAL A 130 -5.36 16.74 2.91
C VAL A 130 -4.01 16.22 2.45
N ILE A 131 -2.94 16.85 2.92
CA ILE A 131 -1.57 16.53 2.51
C ILE A 131 -0.94 15.58 3.54
N GLU A 132 -0.26 14.55 3.07
CA GLU A 132 0.53 13.65 3.90
C GLU A 132 2.02 13.88 3.68
N GLY A 133 2.79 14.03 4.77
CA GLY A 133 4.24 14.05 4.76
C GLY A 133 4.87 12.67 4.68
N ALA A 134 6.19 12.61 4.53
CA ALA A 134 6.95 11.36 4.48
C ALA A 134 8.06 11.32 5.55
N GLY A 135 8.19 10.20 6.27
CA GLY A 135 9.17 10.07 7.35
C GLY A 135 8.96 11.11 8.45
N SER A 136 9.99 11.92 8.73
CA SER A 136 9.97 12.97 9.76
C SER A 136 10.50 14.30 9.19
N PRO A 137 9.92 15.46 9.56
CA PRO A 137 10.49 16.77 9.23
C PRO A 137 11.80 17.06 10.01
N ALA A 138 12.11 16.26 11.03
CA ALA A 138 13.34 16.39 11.82
C ALA A 138 14.57 15.76 11.16
N GLU A 139 14.46 15.25 9.92
CA GLU A 139 15.61 14.80 9.11
C GLU A 139 16.41 16.01 8.59
N ILE A 140 17.04 16.75 9.54
CA ILE A 140 17.71 18.04 9.29
C ILE A 140 18.84 17.96 8.25
N ASN A 141 19.46 16.78 8.09
CA ASN A 141 20.47 16.49 7.09
C ASN A 141 19.92 16.43 5.66
N LEU A 142 18.61 16.27 5.48
CA LEU A 142 17.94 16.19 4.17
C LEU A 142 17.15 17.46 3.82
N LYS A 143 17.15 18.46 4.71
CA LYS A 143 16.31 19.65 4.67
C LYS A 143 16.49 20.52 3.43
N SER A 144 17.72 20.68 2.94
CA SER A 144 18.02 21.53 1.76
C SER A 144 17.26 21.13 0.51
N GLU A 145 16.87 19.86 0.42
CA GLU A 145 16.16 19.28 -0.74
C GLU A 145 14.78 18.74 -0.35
N ASP A 146 14.17 19.27 0.73
CA ASP A 146 12.86 18.78 1.19
C ASP A 146 11.74 19.20 0.23
N ILE A 147 11.05 18.21 -0.30
CA ILE A 147 9.86 18.36 -1.15
C ILE A 147 8.65 17.61 -0.56
N VAL A 148 8.78 17.04 0.65
CA VAL A 148 7.79 16.11 1.22
C VAL A 148 7.21 16.52 2.57
N ASN A 149 7.95 17.28 3.39
CA ASN A 149 7.51 17.72 4.71
C ASN A 149 7.39 19.25 4.76
N MET A 150 8.28 19.97 5.45
CA MET A 150 8.16 21.42 5.58
C MET A 150 8.32 22.15 4.24
N GLY A 151 9.14 21.60 3.31
CA GLY A 151 9.22 22.12 1.95
C GLY A 151 7.87 22.06 1.22
N MET A 152 7.15 20.93 1.32
CA MET A 152 5.81 20.80 0.73
C MET A 152 4.79 21.69 1.47
N ALA A 153 4.85 21.75 2.80
CA ALA A 153 3.98 22.61 3.60
C ALA A 153 4.09 24.09 3.17
N LYS A 154 5.32 24.58 2.96
CA LYS A 154 5.57 25.95 2.46
C LYS A 154 5.01 26.17 1.06
N MET A 155 5.27 25.24 0.12
CA MET A 155 4.79 25.33 -1.27
C MET A 155 3.25 25.32 -1.34
N ALA A 156 2.59 24.50 -0.53
CA ALA A 156 1.13 24.38 -0.49
C ALA A 156 0.47 25.40 0.47
N LYS A 157 1.24 26.20 1.18
CA LYS A 157 0.77 27.08 2.27
C LYS A 157 -0.14 26.35 3.26
N ALA A 158 0.30 25.15 3.69
CA ALA A 158 -0.50 24.25 4.50
C ALA A 158 -0.13 24.34 5.98
N PRO A 159 -1.08 24.58 6.89
CA PRO A 159 -0.89 24.38 8.31
C PRO A 159 -0.64 22.90 8.60
N VAL A 160 0.26 22.63 9.54
CA VAL A 160 0.75 21.29 9.86
C VAL A 160 0.17 20.79 11.18
N LEU A 161 -0.36 19.57 11.17
CA LEU A 161 -0.61 18.75 12.35
C LEU A 161 0.50 17.71 12.48
N LEU A 162 1.27 17.77 13.56
CA LEU A 162 2.39 16.87 13.79
C LEU A 162 1.96 15.70 14.70
N ALA A 163 2.03 14.48 14.18
CA ALA A 163 1.64 13.25 14.88
C ALA A 163 2.84 12.50 15.45
N GLY A 164 2.76 12.07 16.72
CA GLY A 164 3.73 11.20 17.39
C GLY A 164 3.10 9.88 17.81
N ASP A 165 3.85 8.79 17.71
CA ASP A 165 3.45 7.44 18.12
C ASP A 165 3.80 7.21 19.60
N ILE A 166 2.78 7.01 20.45
CA ILE A 166 2.99 6.75 21.88
C ILE A 166 3.20 5.27 22.21
N ASP A 167 2.75 4.36 21.36
CA ASP A 167 2.79 2.92 21.61
C ASP A 167 4.24 2.40 21.72
N ARG A 168 5.16 3.04 20.99
CA ARG A 168 6.61 2.73 21.05
C ARG A 168 7.36 3.42 22.18
N GLY A 169 6.70 4.28 22.95
CA GLY A 169 7.32 5.10 24.01
C GLY A 169 8.07 6.31 23.49
N GLY A 170 8.35 7.26 24.40
CA GLY A 170 9.14 8.46 24.10
C GLY A 170 8.43 9.55 23.30
N VAL A 171 7.11 9.50 23.12
CA VAL A 171 6.35 10.42 22.27
C VAL A 171 6.56 11.91 22.62
N PHE A 172 6.67 12.24 23.91
CA PHE A 172 6.93 13.63 24.35
C PHE A 172 8.28 14.15 23.84
N ALA A 173 9.32 13.31 23.93
CA ALA A 173 10.64 13.67 23.43
C ALA A 173 10.64 13.78 21.90
N GLN A 174 9.93 12.88 21.21
CA GLN A 174 9.81 12.91 19.75
C GLN A 174 9.09 14.17 19.27
N LEU A 175 7.93 14.53 19.85
CA LEU A 175 7.16 15.72 19.47
C LEU A 175 7.95 17.00 19.79
N TYR A 176 8.44 17.14 21.04
CA TYR A 176 9.23 18.30 21.46
C TYR A 176 10.51 18.43 20.63
N GLY A 177 11.28 17.36 20.49
CA GLY A 177 12.53 17.37 19.72
C GLY A 177 12.32 17.69 18.26
N THR A 178 11.24 17.17 17.64
CA THR A 178 10.90 17.50 16.24
C THR A 178 10.63 19.00 16.11
N VAL A 179 9.81 19.58 16.98
CA VAL A 179 9.49 21.01 16.95
C VAL A 179 10.74 21.86 17.14
N GLU A 180 11.62 21.50 18.09
CA GLU A 180 12.85 22.26 18.40
C GLU A 180 13.93 22.20 17.30
N LEU A 181 13.96 21.12 16.51
CA LEU A 181 14.91 20.96 15.40
C LEU A 181 14.52 21.76 14.14
N LEU A 182 13.30 22.25 14.07
CA LEU A 182 12.82 23.03 12.93
C LEU A 182 13.23 24.49 13.05
N GLU A 183 13.34 25.17 11.90
CA GLU A 183 13.54 26.62 11.84
C GLU A 183 12.30 27.37 12.35
N GLU A 184 12.47 28.64 12.73
CA GLU A 184 11.40 29.40 13.35
C GLU A 184 10.16 29.55 12.46
N ASP A 185 10.34 29.82 11.18
CA ASP A 185 9.27 29.91 10.19
C ASP A 185 8.52 28.57 10.03
N GLU A 186 9.23 27.46 10.09
CA GLU A 186 8.65 26.11 10.02
C GLU A 186 7.88 25.76 11.30
N ARG A 187 8.42 26.09 12.49
CA ARG A 187 7.71 25.89 13.76
C ARG A 187 6.37 26.63 13.77
N LYS A 188 6.34 27.86 13.27
CA LYS A 188 5.10 28.66 13.17
C LYS A 188 4.03 28.00 12.31
N MET A 189 4.41 27.14 11.36
CA MET A 189 3.48 26.38 10.53
C MET A 189 2.84 25.19 11.25
N ILE A 190 3.46 24.66 12.33
CA ILE A 190 2.86 23.60 13.13
C ILE A 190 1.76 24.20 14.00
N LYS A 191 0.51 23.87 13.70
CA LYS A 191 -0.67 24.43 14.37
C LYS A 191 -1.31 23.49 15.38
N GLY A 192 -0.93 22.21 15.37
CA GLY A 192 -1.45 21.22 16.30
C GLY A 192 -0.55 20.01 16.44
N LEU A 193 -0.56 19.40 17.62
CA LEU A 193 0.10 18.15 17.91
C LEU A 193 -0.95 17.05 18.07
N ILE A 194 -0.66 15.84 17.59
CA ILE A 194 -1.51 14.66 17.77
C ILE A 194 -0.67 13.58 18.45
N ILE A 195 -1.16 13.06 19.58
CA ILE A 195 -0.61 11.85 20.19
C ILE A 195 -1.42 10.67 19.65
N ASN A 196 -0.78 9.80 18.87
CA ASN A 196 -1.45 8.71 18.17
C ASN A 196 -1.12 7.35 18.78
N LYS A 197 -1.97 6.36 18.52
CA LYS A 197 -1.86 4.96 18.99
C LYS A 197 -1.87 4.82 20.51
N PHE A 198 -2.64 5.65 21.20
CA PHE A 198 -2.73 5.62 22.65
C PHE A 198 -3.47 4.37 23.13
N ARG A 199 -2.94 3.76 24.19
CA ARG A 199 -3.58 2.65 24.93
C ARG A 199 -3.63 2.99 26.42
N GLY A 200 -4.76 2.79 27.05
CA GLY A 200 -4.92 2.97 28.50
C GLY A 200 -5.83 4.13 28.90
N ASP A 201 -5.65 4.63 30.12
CA ASP A 201 -6.46 5.70 30.68
C ASP A 201 -5.89 7.07 30.34
N LYS A 202 -6.65 7.86 29.57
CA LYS A 202 -6.27 9.19 29.13
C LYS A 202 -6.02 10.15 30.29
N SER A 203 -6.71 9.99 31.42
CA SER A 203 -6.55 10.86 32.59
C SER A 203 -5.12 10.83 33.18
N ILE A 204 -4.40 9.72 33.00
CA ILE A 204 -2.98 9.58 33.39
C ILE A 204 -2.08 10.36 32.44
N LEU A 205 -2.49 10.49 31.17
CA LEU A 205 -1.72 11.21 30.16
C LEU A 205 -1.93 12.73 30.20
N ASP A 206 -3.09 13.21 30.64
CA ASP A 206 -3.51 14.61 30.59
C ASP A 206 -2.49 15.60 31.22
N PRO A 207 -1.86 15.31 32.37
CA PRO A 207 -0.81 16.19 32.91
C PRO A 207 0.40 16.32 31.95
N GLY A 208 0.77 15.22 31.26
CA GLY A 208 1.85 15.22 30.28
C GLY A 208 1.50 16.02 29.04
N VAL A 209 0.23 15.96 28.59
CA VAL A 209 -0.28 16.77 27.48
C VAL A 209 -0.13 18.27 27.81
N ALA A 210 -0.59 18.71 28.98
CA ALA A 210 -0.45 20.10 29.42
C ALA A 210 1.02 20.57 29.48
N MET A 211 1.91 19.71 29.96
CA MET A 211 3.35 20.01 29.97
C MET A 211 3.95 20.12 28.55
N LEU A 212 3.48 19.29 27.61
CA LEU A 212 3.93 19.35 26.21
C LEU A 212 3.47 20.65 25.55
N GLU A 213 2.21 21.03 25.72
CA GLU A 213 1.65 22.30 25.22
C GLU A 213 2.40 23.51 25.78
N GLU A 214 2.70 23.48 27.09
CA GLU A 214 3.49 24.55 27.72
C GLU A 214 4.89 24.67 27.09
N LYS A 215 5.54 23.55 26.81
CA LYS A 215 6.90 23.52 26.24
C LYS A 215 6.92 23.89 24.74
N CYS A 216 6.04 23.31 23.95
CA CYS A 216 6.01 23.53 22.50
C CYS A 216 5.31 24.83 22.11
N LYS A 217 4.47 25.40 22.98
CA LYS A 217 3.55 26.53 22.67
C LYS A 217 2.59 26.22 21.51
N ILE A 218 2.30 24.95 21.31
CA ILE A 218 1.42 24.42 20.27
C ILE A 218 0.37 23.54 20.95
N PRO A 219 -0.93 23.69 20.63
CA PRO A 219 -1.98 22.88 21.24
C PRO A 219 -1.91 21.41 20.82
N VAL A 220 -2.23 20.50 21.73
CA VAL A 220 -2.51 19.09 21.41
C VAL A 220 -3.97 18.98 20.94
N VAL A 221 -4.17 18.84 19.65
CA VAL A 221 -5.51 18.78 19.03
C VAL A 221 -6.15 17.39 19.13
N GLY A 222 -5.48 16.42 19.74
CA GLY A 222 -6.07 15.14 20.02
C GLY A 222 -5.11 14.08 20.52
N VAL A 223 -5.71 13.09 21.20
CA VAL A 223 -5.07 11.86 21.62
C VAL A 223 -5.88 10.71 21.00
N ALA A 224 -5.42 10.24 19.83
CA ALA A 224 -6.08 9.18 19.09
C ALA A 224 -5.71 7.80 19.68
N PRO A 225 -6.67 6.91 19.93
CA PRO A 225 -6.37 5.58 20.44
C PRO A 225 -5.68 4.72 19.39
N TYR A 226 -5.12 3.61 19.84
CA TYR A 226 -4.76 2.53 18.92
C TYR A 226 -6.02 1.95 18.31
N MET A 227 -6.18 2.10 17.01
CA MET A 227 -7.35 1.65 16.26
C MET A 227 -6.99 0.40 15.45
N ASN A 228 -7.80 -0.64 15.60
CA ASN A 228 -7.68 -1.82 14.77
C ASN A 228 -8.59 -1.67 13.54
N ILE A 229 -8.17 -0.82 12.62
CA ILE A 229 -8.88 -0.57 11.36
C ILE A 229 -8.29 -1.50 10.30
N GLN A 230 -9.15 -2.28 9.66
CA GLN A 230 -8.77 -3.23 8.62
C GLN A 230 -8.85 -2.55 7.25
N VAL A 231 -7.95 -1.63 7.00
CA VAL A 231 -7.73 -1.01 5.68
C VAL A 231 -6.36 -1.37 5.15
N GLU A 232 -6.09 -1.01 3.92
CA GLU A 232 -4.85 -1.34 3.25
C GLU A 232 -3.63 -0.64 3.88
N ASP A 233 -2.55 -1.40 4.06
CA ASP A 233 -1.29 -0.88 4.57
C ASP A 233 -0.48 -0.20 3.47
N GLU A 234 0.22 0.87 3.81
CA GLU A 234 1.04 1.65 2.87
C GLU A 234 2.26 0.88 2.38
N ASP A 235 2.95 0.15 3.28
CA ASP A 235 4.28 -0.38 3.01
C ASP A 235 4.44 -1.81 3.53
N SER A 236 5.39 -2.53 2.93
CA SER A 236 5.86 -3.86 3.34
C SER A 236 6.54 -3.91 4.71
N LEU A 237 6.68 -2.77 5.41
CA LEU A 237 7.13 -2.68 6.80
C LEU A 237 5.98 -2.72 7.82
N THR A 238 4.80 -3.10 7.42
CA THR A 238 3.61 -3.18 8.28
C THR A 238 3.78 -4.18 9.42
N GLU A 239 3.22 -3.86 10.59
CA GLU A 239 3.12 -4.77 11.75
C GLU A 239 2.17 -5.96 11.49
N ARG A 240 1.39 -5.92 10.40
CA ARG A 240 0.49 -7.01 9.97
C ARG A 240 1.25 -8.33 9.79
N PHE A 241 2.46 -8.29 9.28
CA PHE A 241 3.28 -9.48 9.05
C PHE A 241 3.71 -10.20 10.34
N ASP A 242 3.69 -9.52 11.48
CA ASP A 242 4.12 -10.05 12.77
C ASP A 242 2.93 -10.49 13.65
N ARG A 243 1.70 -10.38 13.14
CA ARG A 243 0.50 -10.83 13.87
C ARG A 243 0.44 -12.35 13.92
N HIS A 244 0.45 -12.90 15.12
CA HIS A 244 0.13 -14.30 15.36
C HIS A 244 -1.38 -14.47 15.37
N GLN A 245 -1.92 -15.05 14.30
CA GLN A 245 -3.32 -15.48 14.27
C GLN A 245 -3.40 -16.95 14.71
N GLU A 246 -4.45 -17.27 15.47
CA GLU A 246 -4.82 -18.67 15.70
C GLU A 246 -5.20 -19.31 14.35
N VAL A 247 -4.76 -20.54 14.13
CA VAL A 247 -5.03 -21.25 12.88
C VAL A 247 -6.52 -21.54 12.80
N GLY A 248 -7.17 -21.01 11.76
CA GLY A 248 -8.59 -21.22 11.46
C GLY A 248 -8.87 -22.64 10.93
N VAL A 249 -10.10 -22.87 10.54
CA VAL A 249 -10.53 -24.12 9.87
C VAL A 249 -9.82 -24.27 8.52
N ILE A 250 -9.54 -23.14 7.86
CA ILE A 250 -8.74 -23.03 6.64
C ILE A 250 -7.50 -22.20 6.97
N ASP A 251 -6.31 -22.75 6.70
CA ASP A 251 -5.03 -22.10 6.93
C ASP A 251 -4.38 -21.71 5.60
N MET A 252 -4.20 -20.40 5.38
CA MET A 252 -3.59 -19.85 4.19
C MET A 252 -2.26 -19.18 4.54
N ALA A 253 -1.20 -19.50 3.79
CA ALA A 253 0.14 -18.97 4.01
C ALA A 253 0.61 -18.16 2.81
N VAL A 254 0.90 -16.88 3.01
CA VAL A 254 1.58 -16.02 2.03
C VAL A 254 3.07 -16.08 2.31
N ILE A 255 3.87 -16.45 1.33
CA ILE A 255 5.32 -16.46 1.46
C ILE A 255 5.83 -15.01 1.45
N ARG A 256 6.35 -14.55 2.58
CA ARG A 256 6.91 -13.20 2.72
C ARG A 256 8.31 -13.16 2.10
N VAL A 257 8.37 -12.96 0.79
CA VAL A 257 9.63 -12.72 0.08
C VAL A 257 10.22 -11.35 0.46
N PRO A 258 11.55 -11.16 0.37
CA PRO A 258 12.21 -9.91 0.81
C PRO A 258 11.68 -8.64 0.16
N ARG A 259 11.28 -8.71 -1.11
CA ARG A 259 10.77 -7.56 -1.87
C ARG A 259 9.30 -7.72 -2.22
N ILE A 260 8.53 -8.30 -1.30
CA ILE A 260 7.08 -8.47 -1.46
C ILE A 260 6.42 -7.16 -1.89
N SER A 261 5.57 -7.23 -2.90
CA SER A 261 4.79 -6.10 -3.40
C SER A 261 3.32 -6.49 -3.56
N ASN A 262 2.44 -5.51 -3.46
CA ASN A 262 1.00 -5.68 -3.65
C ASN A 262 0.41 -6.80 -2.76
N PHE A 263 0.93 -6.94 -1.54
CA PHE A 263 0.47 -7.94 -0.56
C PHE A 263 -0.99 -7.72 -0.13
N THR A 264 -1.56 -6.58 -0.45
CA THR A 264 -2.98 -6.26 -0.26
C THR A 264 -3.91 -7.18 -1.05
N ASP A 265 -3.41 -7.87 -2.08
CA ASP A 265 -4.15 -8.88 -2.84
C ASP A 265 -4.80 -9.97 -1.95
N PHE A 266 -4.24 -10.22 -0.76
CA PHE A 266 -4.70 -11.28 0.13
C PHE A 266 -5.60 -10.79 1.26
N ASN A 267 -5.82 -9.47 1.39
CA ASN A 267 -6.64 -8.89 2.45
C ASN A 267 -8.08 -9.43 2.51
N PRO A 268 -8.75 -9.74 1.38
CA PRO A 268 -10.10 -10.28 1.42
C PRO A 268 -10.24 -11.56 2.25
N PHE A 269 -9.22 -12.40 2.29
CA PHE A 269 -9.23 -13.64 3.08
C PHE A 269 -9.21 -13.41 4.60
N GLU A 270 -8.64 -12.28 5.07
CA GLU A 270 -8.63 -11.94 6.51
C GLU A 270 -10.04 -11.63 7.04
N SER A 271 -10.97 -11.25 6.15
CA SER A 271 -12.34 -10.89 6.52
C SER A 271 -13.31 -12.09 6.52
N ILE A 272 -12.89 -13.26 6.02
CA ILE A 272 -13.74 -14.45 5.94
C ILE A 272 -13.66 -15.23 7.27
N PRO A 273 -14.77 -15.39 8.01
CA PRO A 273 -14.77 -16.13 9.26
C PRO A 273 -14.29 -17.58 9.09
N GLY A 274 -13.39 -18.02 9.95
CA GLY A 274 -12.83 -19.38 9.90
C GLY A 274 -11.62 -19.55 8.97
N VAL A 275 -11.25 -18.51 8.21
CA VAL A 275 -10.01 -18.47 7.44
C VAL A 275 -8.92 -17.76 8.26
N SER A 276 -7.74 -18.35 8.35
CA SER A 276 -6.54 -17.70 8.85
C SER A 276 -5.58 -17.40 7.70
N LEU A 277 -5.12 -16.16 7.62
CA LEU A 277 -4.10 -15.72 6.67
C LEU A 277 -2.85 -15.33 7.44
N ARG A 278 -1.73 -15.96 7.14
CA ARG A 278 -0.45 -15.67 7.82
C ARG A 278 0.67 -15.48 6.82
N TYR A 279 1.55 -14.53 7.13
CA TYR A 279 2.73 -14.25 6.33
C TYR A 279 3.93 -15.04 6.87
N VAL A 280 4.57 -15.83 6.02
CA VAL A 280 5.61 -16.79 6.41
C VAL A 280 6.93 -16.40 5.77
N GLN A 281 7.91 -16.05 6.60
CA GLN A 281 9.27 -15.73 6.18
C GLN A 281 10.26 -16.88 6.46
N HIS A 282 10.07 -17.60 7.56
CA HIS A 282 10.97 -18.68 7.93
C HIS A 282 10.38 -20.06 7.56
N PRO A 283 11.18 -20.97 6.98
CA PRO A 283 10.71 -22.31 6.61
C PRO A 283 10.03 -23.09 7.75
N SER A 284 10.51 -22.91 9.00
CA SER A 284 9.92 -23.54 10.21
C SER A 284 8.46 -23.16 10.43
N ASP A 285 8.05 -21.98 9.95
CA ASP A 285 6.74 -21.40 10.23
C ASP A 285 5.72 -21.76 9.15
N LEU A 286 6.15 -22.36 8.03
CA LEU A 286 5.24 -22.75 6.96
C LEU A 286 4.23 -23.79 7.43
N LYS A 287 4.64 -24.75 8.25
CA LYS A 287 3.78 -25.83 8.76
C LYS A 287 3.10 -26.62 7.61
N GLN A 288 1.78 -26.80 7.69
CA GLN A 288 0.97 -27.51 6.70
C GLN A 288 -0.27 -26.67 6.33
N PRO A 289 -0.10 -25.58 5.56
CA PRO A 289 -1.22 -24.78 5.14
C PRO A 289 -2.07 -25.49 4.10
N ASP A 290 -3.31 -25.07 3.97
CA ASP A 290 -4.23 -25.55 2.93
C ASP A 290 -3.96 -24.86 1.58
N VAL A 291 -3.52 -23.60 1.64
CA VAL A 291 -3.12 -22.81 0.46
C VAL A 291 -1.77 -22.14 0.74
N ILE A 292 -0.89 -22.14 -0.25
CA ILE A 292 0.32 -21.33 -0.28
C ILE A 292 0.19 -20.29 -1.38
N PHE A 293 0.32 -19.03 -1.02
CA PHE A 293 0.42 -17.92 -1.96
C PHE A 293 1.88 -17.52 -2.19
N LEU A 294 2.28 -17.43 -3.45
CA LEU A 294 3.48 -16.73 -3.89
C LEU A 294 3.07 -15.34 -4.37
N PRO A 295 3.40 -14.28 -3.63
CA PRO A 295 2.93 -12.93 -3.91
C PRO A 295 3.70 -12.28 -5.06
N GLY A 296 3.23 -11.09 -5.47
CA GLY A 296 4.00 -10.18 -6.30
C GLY A 296 5.29 -9.74 -5.62
N THR A 297 6.29 -9.45 -6.41
CA THR A 297 7.59 -8.96 -5.94
C THR A 297 8.19 -7.95 -6.90
N LYS A 298 9.04 -7.07 -6.37
CA LYS A 298 9.77 -6.08 -7.18
C LYS A 298 10.98 -6.67 -7.91
N ASN A 299 11.52 -7.80 -7.45
CA ASN A 299 12.63 -8.47 -8.12
C ASN A 299 12.44 -9.99 -8.01
N THR A 300 11.86 -10.56 -9.05
CA THR A 300 11.45 -11.96 -9.11
C THR A 300 12.65 -12.91 -9.03
N MET A 301 13.75 -12.59 -9.73
CA MET A 301 14.92 -13.47 -9.78
C MET A 301 15.68 -13.52 -8.45
N ASP A 302 15.89 -12.38 -7.81
CA ASP A 302 16.57 -12.32 -6.51
C ASP A 302 15.73 -12.97 -5.40
N ASP A 303 14.41 -12.76 -5.43
CA ASP A 303 13.52 -13.36 -4.44
C ASP A 303 13.36 -14.87 -4.65
N LEU A 304 13.39 -15.35 -5.89
CA LEU A 304 13.48 -16.80 -6.17
C LEU A 304 14.81 -17.40 -5.67
N LYS A 305 15.92 -16.68 -5.82
CA LYS A 305 17.20 -17.10 -5.25
C LYS A 305 17.12 -17.21 -3.72
N TRP A 306 16.48 -16.22 -3.07
CA TRP A 306 16.26 -16.27 -1.62
C TRP A 306 15.38 -17.47 -1.22
N LEU A 307 14.32 -17.82 -1.97
CA LEU A 307 13.50 -19.01 -1.72
C LEU A 307 14.34 -20.29 -1.71
N ARG A 308 15.33 -20.39 -2.62
CA ARG A 308 16.27 -21.54 -2.68
C ARG A 308 17.23 -21.57 -1.52
N GLU A 309 17.88 -20.44 -1.26
CA GLU A 309 18.90 -20.31 -0.21
C GLU A 309 18.32 -20.51 1.19
N SER A 310 17.08 -20.07 1.42
CA SER A 310 16.36 -20.26 2.69
C SER A 310 15.85 -21.70 2.88
N GLY A 311 15.72 -22.48 1.82
CA GLY A 311 15.08 -23.80 1.83
C GLY A 311 13.55 -23.76 1.68
N MET A 312 12.96 -22.59 1.51
CA MET A 312 11.51 -22.42 1.34
C MET A 312 11.00 -23.09 0.06
N GLU A 313 11.75 -23.01 -1.05
CA GLU A 313 11.41 -23.67 -2.33
C GLU A 313 11.18 -25.18 -2.14
N ALA A 314 12.03 -25.85 -1.39
CA ALA A 314 11.90 -27.29 -1.14
C ALA A 314 10.61 -27.64 -0.37
N LEU A 315 10.20 -26.78 0.56
CA LEU A 315 8.94 -26.97 1.29
C LEU A 315 7.72 -26.70 0.42
N ILE A 316 7.77 -25.69 -0.44
CA ILE A 316 6.71 -25.41 -1.43
C ILE A 316 6.55 -26.61 -2.37
N LEU A 317 7.65 -27.15 -2.92
CA LEU A 317 7.63 -28.34 -3.78
C LEU A 317 7.04 -29.55 -3.05
N LYS A 318 7.42 -29.77 -1.78
CA LYS A 318 6.87 -30.85 -0.97
C LYS A 318 5.37 -30.65 -0.72
N ALA A 319 4.93 -29.44 -0.40
CA ALA A 319 3.52 -29.10 -0.19
C ALA A 319 2.71 -29.31 -1.47
N ALA A 320 3.19 -28.84 -2.62
CA ALA A 320 2.58 -29.07 -3.93
C ALA A 320 2.42 -30.56 -4.23
N ALA A 321 3.48 -31.37 -4.03
CA ALA A 321 3.45 -32.82 -4.22
C ALA A 321 2.48 -33.53 -3.26
N SER A 322 2.19 -32.94 -2.10
CA SER A 322 1.17 -33.43 -1.15
C SER A 322 -0.24 -32.91 -1.48
N GLY A 323 -0.39 -32.14 -2.57
CA GLY A 323 -1.64 -31.61 -3.08
C GLY A 323 -2.07 -30.27 -2.44
N THR A 324 -1.27 -29.60 -1.58
CA THR A 324 -1.56 -28.23 -1.12
C THR A 324 -1.79 -27.32 -2.31
N LEU A 325 -2.87 -26.48 -2.27
CA LEU A 325 -3.12 -25.54 -3.35
C LEU A 325 -2.01 -24.48 -3.36
N ILE A 326 -1.45 -24.22 -4.55
CA ILE A 326 -0.44 -23.17 -4.75
C ILE A 326 -1.03 -22.12 -5.68
N PHE A 327 -0.97 -20.85 -5.28
CA PHE A 327 -1.44 -19.76 -6.11
C PHE A 327 -0.35 -18.67 -6.23
N GLY A 328 0.08 -18.38 -7.47
CA GLY A 328 1.08 -17.34 -7.75
C GLY A 328 0.47 -16.09 -8.34
N ILE A 329 0.83 -14.91 -7.84
CA ILE A 329 0.42 -13.63 -8.41
C ILE A 329 1.64 -12.88 -8.95
N CYS A 330 1.60 -12.43 -10.19
CA CYS A 330 2.61 -11.59 -10.84
C CYS A 330 4.02 -12.23 -10.72
N GLY A 331 4.92 -11.67 -9.91
CA GLY A 331 6.24 -12.27 -9.67
C GLY A 331 6.16 -13.70 -9.12
N GLY A 332 5.19 -13.99 -8.25
CA GLY A 332 4.94 -15.33 -7.75
C GLY A 332 4.52 -16.31 -8.85
N TYR A 333 3.68 -15.86 -9.79
CA TYR A 333 3.34 -16.64 -10.98
C TYR A 333 4.57 -16.95 -11.84
N GLN A 334 5.41 -15.95 -12.08
CA GLN A 334 6.66 -16.10 -12.83
C GLN A 334 7.61 -17.11 -12.15
N MET A 335 7.77 -17.05 -10.82
CA MET A 335 8.61 -17.99 -10.05
C MET A 335 8.14 -19.45 -10.20
N LEU A 336 6.83 -19.68 -10.31
CA LEU A 336 6.25 -21.02 -10.48
C LEU A 336 6.58 -21.65 -11.83
N GLY A 337 6.98 -20.87 -12.84
CA GLY A 337 7.36 -21.32 -14.17
C GLY A 337 8.61 -22.21 -14.20
N GLU A 338 8.99 -22.68 -15.39
CA GLU A 338 10.18 -23.52 -15.59
C GLU A 338 11.46 -22.69 -15.73
N ASN A 339 11.42 -21.58 -16.49
CA ASN A 339 12.58 -20.72 -16.71
C ASN A 339 12.20 -19.24 -16.65
N LEU A 340 13.14 -18.45 -16.12
CA LEU A 340 13.11 -17.00 -16.11
C LEU A 340 14.31 -16.48 -16.89
N SER A 341 14.10 -15.53 -17.80
CA SER A 341 15.17 -14.93 -18.60
C SER A 341 15.07 -13.40 -18.57
N ASP A 342 16.16 -12.75 -18.21
CA ASP A 342 16.28 -11.29 -18.19
C ASP A 342 17.45 -10.84 -19.10
N PRO A 343 17.23 -10.84 -20.43
CA PRO A 343 18.27 -10.51 -21.39
C PRO A 343 18.69 -9.03 -21.36
N HIS A 344 17.83 -8.17 -20.81
CA HIS A 344 18.04 -6.71 -20.79
C HIS A 344 18.51 -6.18 -19.42
N GLY A 345 18.59 -7.04 -18.40
CA GLY A 345 18.96 -6.62 -17.04
C GLY A 345 17.93 -5.72 -16.38
N VAL A 346 16.67 -5.98 -16.66
CA VAL A 346 15.53 -5.24 -16.08
C VAL A 346 15.44 -5.46 -14.57
N GLU A 347 15.76 -6.67 -14.12
CA GLU A 347 15.86 -7.06 -12.71
C GLU A 347 17.32 -7.42 -12.35
N ALA A 348 17.69 -8.69 -12.41
CA ALA A 348 19.00 -9.19 -12.01
C ALA A 348 19.89 -9.55 -13.20
N GLY A 349 19.34 -9.63 -14.40
CA GLY A 349 20.00 -10.08 -15.63
C GLY A 349 20.24 -11.59 -15.70
N GLY A 350 20.48 -12.13 -16.89
CA GLY A 350 20.78 -13.52 -17.13
C GLY A 350 19.57 -14.44 -17.18
N THR A 351 19.77 -15.72 -16.86
CA THR A 351 18.73 -16.75 -16.88
C THR A 351 18.76 -17.58 -15.60
N MET A 352 17.58 -18.01 -15.14
CA MET A 352 17.42 -18.83 -13.95
C MET A 352 16.30 -19.85 -14.17
N ARG A 353 16.45 -21.05 -13.61
CA ARG A 353 15.33 -22.01 -13.55
C ARG A 353 14.29 -21.51 -12.54
N GLY A 354 13.02 -21.59 -12.92
CA GLY A 354 11.91 -21.39 -12.00
C GLY A 354 11.74 -22.56 -11.03
N ILE A 355 10.66 -22.56 -10.26
CA ILE A 355 10.29 -23.67 -9.34
C ILE A 355 9.84 -24.89 -10.15
N GLY A 356 9.30 -24.68 -11.36
CA GLY A 356 8.94 -25.75 -12.29
C GLY A 356 7.60 -26.43 -11.98
N LEU A 357 6.70 -25.73 -11.30
CA LEU A 357 5.34 -26.20 -10.99
C LEU A 357 4.31 -25.85 -12.06
N LEU A 358 4.60 -24.85 -12.91
CA LEU A 358 3.77 -24.46 -14.04
C LEU A 358 4.56 -24.61 -15.36
N PRO A 359 3.95 -25.12 -16.44
CA PRO A 359 4.61 -25.29 -17.73
C PRO A 359 4.67 -23.97 -18.52
N VAL A 360 5.39 -23.00 -17.99
CA VAL A 360 5.59 -21.65 -18.58
C VAL A 360 7.03 -21.20 -18.49
N ASP A 361 7.48 -20.45 -19.49
CA ASP A 361 8.74 -19.71 -19.45
C ASP A 361 8.43 -18.21 -19.45
N THR A 362 9.16 -17.42 -18.65
CA THR A 362 9.01 -15.98 -18.57
C THR A 362 10.26 -15.27 -19.07
N VAL A 363 10.06 -14.25 -19.91
CA VAL A 363 11.11 -13.34 -20.37
C VAL A 363 10.78 -11.93 -19.88
N PHE A 364 11.74 -11.26 -19.22
CA PHE A 364 11.57 -9.88 -18.80
C PHE A 364 11.80 -8.94 -19.97
N ALA A 365 10.78 -8.14 -20.28
CA ALA A 365 10.77 -7.16 -21.36
C ALA A 365 11.18 -5.77 -20.86
N GLU A 366 11.62 -4.90 -21.75
CA GLU A 366 11.95 -3.51 -21.42
C GLU A 366 10.70 -2.64 -21.19
N HIS A 367 9.57 -3.06 -21.72
CA HIS A 367 8.30 -2.35 -21.59
C HIS A 367 7.47 -2.93 -20.44
N LYS A 368 6.92 -2.04 -19.60
CA LYS A 368 6.09 -2.39 -18.47
C LYS A 368 4.63 -2.46 -18.90
N THR A 369 3.99 -3.62 -18.69
CA THR A 369 2.54 -3.74 -18.79
C THR A 369 1.90 -3.06 -17.57
N ARG A 370 0.95 -2.16 -17.82
CA ARG A 370 0.18 -1.44 -16.81
C ARG A 370 -1.22 -1.22 -17.34
N THR A 371 -2.21 -1.86 -16.76
CA THR A 371 -3.60 -1.70 -17.17
C THR A 371 -4.57 -2.17 -16.11
N GLN A 372 -5.76 -1.59 -16.10
CA GLN A 372 -6.92 -2.16 -15.43
C GLN A 372 -7.53 -3.25 -16.30
N VAL A 373 -7.98 -4.33 -15.68
CA VAL A 373 -8.60 -5.44 -16.38
C VAL A 373 -9.92 -5.85 -15.74
N CYS A 374 -10.87 -6.24 -16.58
CA CYS A 374 -11.97 -7.12 -16.19
C CYS A 374 -11.78 -8.49 -16.85
N GLY A 375 -12.24 -9.53 -16.21
CA GLY A 375 -12.02 -10.87 -16.75
C GLY A 375 -12.86 -11.93 -16.06
N LYS A 376 -12.60 -13.18 -16.42
CA LYS A 376 -13.19 -14.34 -15.79
C LYS A 376 -12.23 -15.51 -15.78
N PHE A 377 -12.37 -16.38 -14.79
CA PHE A 377 -11.73 -17.68 -14.83
C PHE A 377 -12.32 -18.53 -15.97
N LEU A 378 -11.44 -19.27 -16.63
CA LEU A 378 -11.83 -20.17 -17.72
C LEU A 378 -12.34 -21.53 -17.16
N GLU A 379 -12.38 -22.53 -18.04
CA GLU A 379 -12.74 -23.90 -17.68
C GLU A 379 -11.60 -24.53 -16.86
N LEU A 380 -11.62 -24.29 -15.54
CA LEU A 380 -10.69 -24.93 -14.61
C LEU A 380 -11.24 -26.27 -14.17
N ASP A 381 -10.38 -27.26 -14.14
CA ASP A 381 -10.69 -28.61 -13.71
C ASP A 381 -10.07 -28.92 -12.35
N GLU A 382 -10.30 -30.11 -11.85
CA GLU A 382 -9.68 -30.64 -10.61
C GLU A 382 -9.94 -29.73 -9.41
N GLU A 383 -8.86 -29.32 -8.74
CA GLU A 383 -8.87 -28.62 -7.46
C GLU A 383 -9.43 -27.19 -7.57
N PHE A 384 -9.30 -26.54 -8.75
CA PHE A 384 -9.75 -25.17 -8.94
C PHE A 384 -11.11 -25.03 -9.63
N ALA A 385 -11.83 -26.15 -9.85
CA ALA A 385 -13.16 -26.15 -10.45
C ALA A 385 -14.16 -25.17 -9.82
N PRO A 386 -14.15 -24.88 -8.51
CA PRO A 386 -15.02 -23.87 -7.91
C PRO A 386 -14.80 -22.44 -8.40
N LEU A 387 -13.66 -22.12 -9.03
CA LEU A 387 -13.39 -20.79 -9.60
C LEU A 387 -13.92 -20.63 -11.03
N LYS A 388 -14.28 -21.73 -11.69
CA LYS A 388 -14.74 -21.76 -13.07
C LYS A 388 -15.81 -20.72 -13.38
N ASN A 389 -15.59 -19.93 -14.43
CA ASN A 389 -16.49 -18.88 -14.93
C ASN A 389 -16.81 -17.74 -13.94
N ILE A 390 -16.12 -17.64 -12.81
CA ILE A 390 -16.26 -16.50 -11.91
C ILE A 390 -15.60 -15.28 -12.55
N GLU A 391 -16.35 -14.17 -12.61
CA GLU A 391 -15.87 -12.89 -13.09
C GLU A 391 -15.07 -12.17 -12.01
N PHE A 392 -14.08 -11.37 -12.43
CA PHE A 392 -13.27 -10.53 -11.56
C PHE A 392 -12.92 -9.21 -12.22
N THR A 393 -12.46 -8.27 -11.42
CA THR A 393 -11.77 -7.06 -11.85
C THR A 393 -10.42 -7.00 -11.16
N GLY A 394 -9.49 -6.24 -11.72
CA GLY A 394 -8.16 -6.10 -11.15
C GLY A 394 -7.26 -5.26 -12.04
N TYR A 395 -5.96 -5.38 -11.85
CA TYR A 395 -4.99 -4.66 -12.67
C TYR A 395 -3.72 -5.50 -12.88
N GLU A 396 -3.05 -5.25 -13.99
CA GLU A 396 -1.75 -5.85 -14.31
C GLU A 396 -0.64 -4.80 -14.20
N ILE A 397 0.47 -5.18 -13.58
CA ILE A 397 1.65 -4.33 -13.45
C ILE A 397 2.92 -5.19 -13.41
N HIS A 398 3.52 -5.47 -14.56
CA HIS A 398 4.66 -6.38 -14.66
C HIS A 398 5.57 -6.04 -15.84
N MET A 399 6.80 -6.56 -15.80
CA MET A 399 7.79 -6.48 -16.89
C MET A 399 7.94 -7.80 -17.64
N GLY A 400 7.51 -8.92 -17.05
CA GLY A 400 7.67 -10.24 -17.63
C GLY A 400 6.55 -10.60 -18.60
N GLU A 401 6.90 -11.30 -19.66
CA GLU A 401 6.00 -11.93 -20.60
C GLU A 401 6.15 -13.44 -20.48
N SER A 402 5.04 -14.14 -20.14
CA SER A 402 5.03 -15.60 -19.98
C SER A 402 4.50 -16.28 -21.23
N THR A 403 5.22 -17.29 -21.69
CA THR A 403 4.84 -18.15 -22.81
C THR A 403 4.53 -19.57 -22.34
N TRP A 404 3.42 -20.09 -22.79
CA TRP A 404 2.96 -21.43 -22.41
C TRP A 404 3.72 -22.51 -23.14
N LYS A 405 3.97 -23.61 -22.44
CA LYS A 405 4.51 -24.85 -22.98
C LYS A 405 3.44 -25.91 -23.18
N ASN A 406 3.84 -27.05 -23.72
CA ASN A 406 2.92 -28.18 -23.91
C ASN A 406 2.32 -28.62 -22.57
N GLY A 407 0.99 -28.73 -22.53
CA GLY A 407 0.24 -29.09 -21.34
C GLY A 407 -0.23 -27.90 -20.49
N ALA A 408 0.19 -26.67 -20.80
CA ALA A 408 -0.31 -25.47 -20.14
C ALA A 408 -1.77 -25.22 -20.56
N VAL A 409 -2.58 -24.84 -19.56
CA VAL A 409 -3.96 -24.40 -19.75
C VAL A 409 -4.08 -22.98 -19.21
N ALA A 410 -4.68 -22.07 -19.99
CA ALA A 410 -4.93 -20.71 -19.51
C ALA A 410 -5.90 -20.72 -18.33
N SER A 411 -5.58 -19.96 -17.27
CA SER A 411 -6.45 -19.87 -16.10
C SER A 411 -7.56 -18.85 -16.25
N THR A 412 -7.30 -17.76 -16.98
CA THR A 412 -8.20 -16.61 -17.08
C THR A 412 -8.29 -16.06 -18.50
N SER A 413 -9.40 -15.36 -18.79
CA SER A 413 -9.55 -14.45 -19.92
C SER A 413 -9.73 -13.05 -19.38
N THR A 414 -8.94 -12.09 -19.86
CA THR A 414 -8.96 -10.69 -19.42
C THR A 414 -9.24 -9.76 -20.59
N CYS A 415 -9.87 -8.65 -20.31
CA CYS A 415 -10.09 -7.52 -21.20
C CYS A 415 -9.47 -6.27 -20.56
N ASP A 416 -8.52 -5.68 -21.25
CA ASP A 416 -7.94 -4.38 -20.89
C ASP A 416 -9.02 -3.30 -20.97
N THR A 417 -9.31 -2.62 -19.84
CA THR A 417 -10.41 -1.64 -19.78
C THR A 417 -10.08 -0.33 -20.47
N VAL A 418 -8.79 -0.05 -20.74
CA VAL A 418 -8.33 1.16 -21.42
C VAL A 418 -8.37 0.98 -22.94
N THR A 419 -7.87 -0.17 -23.42
CA THR A 419 -7.73 -0.43 -24.86
C THR A 419 -8.84 -1.31 -25.45
N GLY A 420 -9.60 -2.02 -24.61
CA GLY A 420 -10.58 -3.03 -25.02
C GLY A 420 -9.95 -4.31 -25.56
N THR A 421 -8.65 -4.51 -25.39
CA THR A 421 -7.95 -5.69 -25.90
C THR A 421 -8.23 -6.90 -25.04
N GLU A 422 -8.74 -7.96 -25.65
CA GLU A 422 -8.96 -9.25 -24.99
C GLU A 422 -7.74 -10.16 -25.15
N LYS A 423 -7.40 -10.89 -24.08
CA LYS A 423 -6.37 -11.94 -24.10
C LYS A 423 -6.71 -13.06 -23.11
N THR A 424 -6.13 -14.22 -23.32
CA THR A 424 -6.02 -15.24 -22.29
C THR A 424 -4.71 -15.05 -21.53
N GLU A 425 -4.72 -15.20 -20.22
CA GLU A 425 -3.53 -15.06 -19.40
C GLU A 425 -3.56 -16.06 -18.23
N GLY A 426 -2.43 -16.08 -17.46
CA GLY A 426 -2.28 -16.99 -16.36
C GLY A 426 -2.18 -18.45 -16.79
N THR A 427 -1.93 -19.32 -15.84
CA THR A 427 -1.76 -20.76 -16.11
C THR A 427 -2.28 -21.57 -14.94
N PHE A 428 -2.92 -22.67 -15.27
CA PHE A 428 -3.38 -23.67 -14.33
C PHE A 428 -2.74 -25.03 -14.70
N TYR A 429 -2.27 -25.75 -13.69
CA TYR A 429 -1.74 -27.09 -13.83
C TYR A 429 -1.90 -27.86 -12.51
N HIS A 430 -2.76 -28.89 -12.47
CA HIS A 430 -3.11 -29.65 -11.26
C HIS A 430 -3.56 -28.74 -10.10
N ASN A 431 -2.88 -28.82 -8.97
CA ASN A 431 -3.14 -27.99 -7.76
C ASN A 431 -2.37 -26.66 -7.74
N VAL A 432 -1.87 -26.21 -8.88
CA VAL A 432 -1.11 -24.95 -9.01
C VAL A 432 -1.77 -24.03 -10.01
N CYS A 433 -2.01 -22.80 -9.61
CA CYS A 433 -2.58 -21.73 -10.44
C CYS A 433 -1.72 -20.47 -10.35
N GLY A 434 -1.68 -19.69 -11.40
CA GLY A 434 -1.00 -18.40 -11.41
C GLY A 434 -1.60 -17.44 -12.40
N THR A 435 -1.49 -16.14 -12.10
CA THR A 435 -2.02 -15.02 -12.90
C THR A 435 -1.14 -13.78 -12.73
N TYR A 436 -1.21 -12.86 -13.69
CA TYR A 436 -0.62 -11.53 -13.55
C TYR A 436 -1.53 -10.53 -12.83
N VAL A 437 -2.82 -10.86 -12.67
CA VAL A 437 -3.83 -9.93 -12.16
C VAL A 437 -3.71 -9.74 -10.65
N HIS A 438 -3.43 -8.52 -10.24
CA HIS A 438 -3.55 -8.04 -8.86
C HIS A 438 -4.99 -7.66 -8.54
N GLY A 439 -5.40 -7.78 -7.28
CA GLY A 439 -6.77 -7.50 -6.83
C GLY A 439 -7.80 -8.55 -7.25
N ILE A 440 -7.35 -9.68 -7.83
CA ILE A 440 -8.25 -10.74 -8.33
C ILE A 440 -9.17 -11.32 -7.24
N PHE A 441 -8.74 -11.28 -5.98
CA PHE A 441 -9.50 -11.77 -4.83
C PHE A 441 -10.42 -10.71 -4.20
N ASP A 442 -10.39 -9.45 -4.66
CA ASP A 442 -11.25 -8.38 -4.15
C ASP A 442 -12.74 -8.68 -4.45
N LYS A 443 -12.99 -9.49 -5.48
CA LYS A 443 -14.32 -10.01 -5.78
C LYS A 443 -14.65 -11.17 -4.82
N GLU A 444 -15.72 -11.01 -4.05
CA GLU A 444 -16.18 -11.97 -3.03
C GLU A 444 -16.25 -13.41 -3.57
N GLU A 445 -16.84 -13.58 -4.74
CA GLU A 445 -17.05 -14.89 -5.36
C GLU A 445 -15.73 -15.61 -5.66
N VAL A 446 -14.66 -14.87 -5.98
CA VAL A 446 -13.33 -15.44 -6.24
C VAL A 446 -12.70 -15.93 -4.93
N ALA A 447 -12.73 -15.11 -3.88
CA ALA A 447 -12.21 -15.50 -2.57
C ALA A 447 -12.96 -16.73 -2.02
N LEU A 448 -14.31 -16.72 -2.09
CA LEU A 448 -15.13 -17.87 -1.70
C LEU A 448 -14.92 -19.09 -2.60
N GLY A 449 -14.68 -18.89 -3.90
CA GLY A 449 -14.37 -19.98 -4.83
C GLY A 449 -13.12 -20.75 -4.39
N LEU A 450 -12.07 -20.03 -3.97
CA LEU A 450 -10.85 -20.67 -3.45
C LEU A 450 -11.10 -21.34 -2.07
N VAL A 451 -11.89 -20.73 -1.19
CA VAL A 451 -12.31 -21.32 0.09
C VAL A 451 -13.08 -22.63 -0.16
N ARG A 452 -14.00 -22.64 -1.12
CA ARG A 452 -14.74 -23.86 -1.53
C ARG A 452 -13.82 -24.94 -2.09
N ALA A 453 -12.81 -24.57 -2.88
CA ALA A 453 -11.81 -25.51 -3.38
C ALA A 453 -11.10 -26.22 -2.23
N VAL A 454 -10.68 -25.47 -1.20
CA VAL A 454 -10.09 -26.03 0.03
C VAL A 454 -11.09 -26.91 0.78
N GLY A 455 -12.35 -26.46 0.93
CA GLY A 455 -13.40 -27.21 1.60
C GLY A 455 -13.65 -28.58 1.00
N ILE A 456 -13.79 -28.64 -0.34
CA ILE A 456 -13.95 -29.90 -1.09
C ILE A 456 -12.76 -30.83 -0.82
N ARG A 457 -11.55 -30.32 -0.90
CA ARG A 457 -10.34 -31.09 -0.67
C ARG A 457 -10.22 -31.63 0.76
N LYS A 458 -10.58 -30.84 1.76
CA LYS A 458 -10.57 -31.25 3.17
C LYS A 458 -11.77 -32.12 3.55
N GLY A 459 -12.78 -32.22 2.69
CA GLY A 459 -14.04 -32.90 3.01
C GLY A 459 -14.84 -32.20 4.12
N ILE A 460 -14.72 -30.86 4.21
CA ILE A 460 -15.46 -30.02 5.17
C ILE A 460 -16.52 -29.21 4.44
N ASP A 461 -17.64 -29.02 5.13
CA ASP A 461 -18.70 -28.14 4.62
C ASP A 461 -18.32 -26.68 4.90
N VAL A 462 -18.18 -25.91 3.83
CA VAL A 462 -17.90 -24.47 3.86
C VAL A 462 -19.04 -23.65 3.26
N SER A 463 -20.23 -24.27 3.08
CA SER A 463 -21.38 -23.61 2.45
C SER A 463 -21.94 -22.45 3.27
N GLU A 464 -21.73 -22.47 4.60
CA GLU A 464 -22.12 -21.40 5.50
C GLU A 464 -21.05 -20.32 5.68
N MET A 465 -19.86 -20.46 5.05
CA MET A 465 -18.88 -19.39 5.03
C MET A 465 -19.36 -18.31 4.07
N GLU A 466 -19.71 -17.17 4.65
CA GLU A 466 -20.11 -15.98 3.91
C GLU A 466 -18.85 -15.20 3.51
N GLY A 467 -18.78 -14.82 2.26
CA GLY A 467 -17.81 -13.85 1.79
C GLY A 467 -18.17 -12.46 2.28
N VAL A 468 -17.27 -11.56 2.09
CA VAL A 468 -17.46 -10.16 2.43
C VAL A 468 -17.33 -9.36 1.15
N ASP A 469 -18.35 -8.59 0.80
CA ASP A 469 -18.17 -7.52 -0.18
C ASP A 469 -17.06 -6.61 0.33
N PHE A 470 -15.85 -6.81 -0.23
CA PHE A 470 -14.64 -6.16 0.27
C PHE A 470 -14.71 -4.63 0.09
N ALA A 471 -15.40 -4.15 -0.94
CA ALA A 471 -15.61 -2.72 -1.13
C ALA A 471 -16.53 -2.14 -0.04
N ALA A 472 -17.68 -2.77 0.23
CA ALA A 472 -18.58 -2.37 1.31
C ALA A 472 -17.92 -2.50 2.70
N PHE A 473 -17.09 -3.52 2.89
CA PHE A 473 -16.32 -3.70 4.11
C PHE A 473 -15.34 -2.53 4.33
N LYS A 474 -14.57 -2.12 3.30
CA LYS A 474 -13.68 -0.96 3.37
C LYS A 474 -14.43 0.32 3.71
N GLU A 475 -15.58 0.56 3.06
CA GLU A 475 -16.43 1.71 3.37
C GLU A 475 -16.81 1.76 4.86
N THR A 476 -17.21 0.61 5.42
CA THR A 476 -17.50 0.49 6.86
C THR A 476 -16.27 0.81 7.71
N GLN A 477 -15.09 0.34 7.32
CA GLN A 477 -13.84 0.64 8.04
C GLN A 477 -13.49 2.13 8.01
N TYR A 478 -13.70 2.82 6.88
CA TYR A 478 -13.50 4.27 6.79
C TYR A 478 -14.48 5.04 7.68
N ASP A 479 -15.74 4.60 7.78
CA ASP A 479 -16.73 5.21 8.66
C ASP A 479 -16.39 5.00 10.14
N ILE A 480 -15.90 3.81 10.52
CA ILE A 480 -15.40 3.53 11.86
C ILE A 480 -14.21 4.45 12.18
N LEU A 481 -13.24 4.54 11.26
CA LEU A 481 -12.07 5.41 11.42
C LEU A 481 -12.49 6.87 11.64
N ALA A 482 -13.37 7.41 10.81
CA ALA A 482 -13.87 8.76 10.94
C ALA A 482 -14.59 8.99 12.27
N SER A 483 -15.44 8.04 12.67
CA SER A 483 -16.16 8.08 13.96
C SER A 483 -15.21 8.10 15.15
N GLU A 484 -14.20 7.25 15.15
CA GLU A 484 -13.20 7.21 16.23
C GLU A 484 -12.36 8.50 16.27
N LEU A 485 -11.90 9.02 15.12
CA LEU A 485 -11.16 10.26 15.09
C LEU A 485 -12.00 11.45 15.57
N ARG A 486 -13.29 11.54 15.21
CA ARG A 486 -14.20 12.59 15.70
C ARG A 486 -14.35 12.59 17.23
N LYS A 487 -14.29 11.43 17.89
CA LYS A 487 -14.38 11.31 19.35
C LYS A 487 -13.11 11.78 20.05
N HIS A 488 -11.97 11.67 19.40
CA HIS A 488 -10.66 11.81 20.04
C HIS A 488 -9.83 13.00 19.56
N LEU A 489 -10.22 13.63 18.44
CA LEU A 489 -9.63 14.86 17.94
C LEU A 489 -10.55 16.06 18.22
N ASP A 490 -9.98 17.20 18.56
CA ASP A 490 -10.70 18.47 18.61
C ASP A 490 -10.98 18.97 17.19
N MET A 491 -12.06 18.44 16.62
CA MET A 491 -12.46 18.79 15.26
C MET A 491 -12.76 20.28 15.10
N LYS A 492 -13.29 20.95 16.14
CA LYS A 492 -13.51 22.39 16.10
C LYS A 492 -12.19 23.13 15.88
N LYS A 493 -11.16 22.75 16.65
CA LYS A 493 -9.83 23.35 16.51
C LYS A 493 -9.18 23.04 15.18
N ILE A 494 -9.37 21.83 14.65
CA ILE A 494 -8.87 21.45 13.32
C ILE A 494 -9.53 22.29 12.22
N TYR A 495 -10.84 22.54 12.30
CA TYR A 495 -11.52 23.44 11.38
C TYR A 495 -11.05 24.90 11.52
N GLU A 496 -10.81 25.38 12.75
CA GLU A 496 -10.22 26.70 12.96
C GLU A 496 -8.84 26.81 12.30
N ILE A 497 -7.98 25.80 12.45
CA ILE A 497 -6.66 25.73 11.82
C ILE A 497 -6.78 25.74 10.29
N LEU A 498 -7.69 24.94 9.74
CA LEU A 498 -7.96 24.87 8.30
C LEU A 498 -8.43 26.23 7.73
N GLU A 499 -9.28 26.95 8.48
CA GLU A 499 -9.80 28.26 8.08
C GLU A 499 -8.74 29.37 8.15
N GLN A 500 -7.91 29.37 9.19
CA GLN A 500 -6.88 30.39 9.42
C GLN A 500 -5.70 30.23 8.46
N GLY A 501 -5.36 29.00 8.07
CA GLY A 501 -4.20 28.73 7.22
C GLY A 501 -2.86 29.21 7.83
N VAL A 502 -1.92 29.57 6.98
CA VAL A 502 -0.57 30.06 7.35
C VAL A 502 -0.08 31.19 6.45
N GLU A 503 -0.96 31.87 5.73
CA GLU A 503 -0.56 32.91 4.74
C GLU A 503 0.19 34.06 5.39
N ASP A 504 -0.30 34.58 6.52
CA ASP A 504 0.32 35.69 7.26
C ASP A 504 1.77 35.40 7.68
N ILE A 505 2.07 34.12 8.00
CA ILE A 505 3.40 33.69 8.46
C ILE A 505 4.42 33.72 7.32
N LEU A 506 4.00 33.32 6.13
CA LEU A 506 4.87 33.27 4.97
C LEU A 506 5.18 34.66 4.43
N GLU A 507 4.22 35.60 4.48
CA GLU A 507 4.43 37.00 4.11
C GLU A 507 5.42 37.71 5.05
N GLU A 508 5.32 37.47 6.36
CA GLU A 508 6.30 38.00 7.33
C GLU A 508 7.72 37.49 7.06
N SER A 509 7.87 36.18 6.77
CA SER A 509 9.20 35.56 6.54
C SER A 509 9.83 35.97 5.20
N GLU A 510 9.04 36.37 4.21
CA GLU A 510 9.55 36.95 2.96
C GLU A 510 9.94 38.43 3.09
N ALA A 511 9.28 39.17 3.98
CA ALA A 511 9.59 40.56 4.27
C ALA A 511 10.87 40.75 5.12
N GLU A 512 11.28 39.72 5.86
CA GLU A 512 12.50 39.71 6.68
C GLU A 512 13.76 39.26 5.91
N LYS A 513 13.62 38.73 4.70
CA LYS A 513 14.72 38.31 3.79
C LYS A 513 15.02 39.36 2.74
#